data_8b69acc32d790e046b0fef200e945ca9
#
_entry.id   8b69acc32d790e046b0fef200e945ca9
#
_cell.length_a   1.000
_cell.length_b   1.000
_cell.length_c   1.000
_cell.angle_alpha   90.00
_cell.angle_beta   90.00
_cell.angle_gamma   90.00
#
_symmetry.space_group_name_H-M   'P 1'
#
loop_
_entity.id
_entity.type
_entity.pdbx_description
1 polymer ?
#
loop_
_entity_poly.entity_id
_entity_poly.type
_entity_poly.pdbx_seq_one_letter_code
_entity_poly.pdbx_strand_id
1 'polypeptide(L)'
;MSIKLEHVSYTYMPGTPYEKKALKDVSLEIKKGEFVAVIGHTGSGKSTLVQNLNGLLHPAKGTATLDGTDLTGKTQEAKTARGRIGMVFQYPEHQLFAETVYEDIAFGPRNFGLAPEEVDQRVREAMKFVGLDYETYARRSPFSLSGGQMRRAAIAGVVAMNPDYLILDEPSAGLDPGSRDAVFAEIMALYKKRSIGIIMVTHSMEDAAKFAKRMLVIYKGEIILDGKPAEIFLKEKERLTQAGMDIPEVYKLADALRAKGLRLPYEITDAKLLLAEVKRRKGLK
;
A
#
# COMPACT_ATOMS: atom_id res chain seq x y z
N MET A 1 -11.76 11.55 9.29
CA MET A 1 -11.02 10.30 9.58
C MET A 1 -9.61 10.42 9.05
N SER A 2 -8.60 10.26 9.92
CA SER A 2 -7.18 10.28 9.50
C SER A 2 -6.30 9.43 10.41
N ILE A 3 -5.26 8.83 9.82
CA ILE A 3 -4.12 8.28 10.57
C ILE A 3 -3.09 9.39 10.67
N LYS A 4 -2.55 9.61 11.88
CA LYS A 4 -1.51 10.61 12.12
C LYS A 4 -0.31 10.00 12.81
N LEU A 5 0.86 10.41 12.35
CA LEU A 5 2.12 10.31 13.08
C LEU A 5 2.56 11.72 13.46
N GLU A 6 2.94 11.93 14.70
CA GLU A 6 3.43 13.22 15.20
C GLU A 6 4.79 13.00 15.86
N HIS A 7 5.84 13.60 15.27
CA HIS A 7 7.22 13.53 15.74
C HIS A 7 7.75 12.11 16.00
N VAL A 8 7.34 11.15 15.15
CA VAL A 8 7.68 9.73 15.33
C VAL A 8 9.13 9.48 15.02
N SER A 9 9.83 8.88 15.98
CA SER A 9 11.16 8.32 15.81
C SER A 9 11.17 6.85 16.21
N TYR A 10 11.87 6.01 15.47
CA TYR A 10 11.99 4.59 15.75
C TYR A 10 13.42 4.11 15.59
N THR A 11 13.88 3.35 16.58
CA THR A 11 15.24 2.80 16.60
C THR A 11 15.15 1.29 16.89
N TYR A 12 15.72 0.47 16.01
CA TYR A 12 15.90 -0.96 16.26
C TYR A 12 17.08 -1.17 17.22
N MET A 13 16.95 -2.11 18.14
CA MET A 13 17.98 -2.56 19.07
C MET A 13 18.72 -1.40 19.78
N PRO A 14 18.00 -0.46 20.43
CA PRO A 14 18.62 0.70 21.04
C PRO A 14 19.61 0.29 22.14
N GLY A 15 20.73 0.99 22.21
CA GLY A 15 21.79 0.74 23.20
C GLY A 15 22.65 -0.50 22.90
N THR A 16 22.53 -1.12 21.72
CA THR A 16 23.35 -2.25 21.30
C THR A 16 24.29 -1.86 20.14
N PRO A 17 25.35 -2.65 19.83
CA PRO A 17 26.19 -2.42 18.66
C PRO A 17 25.43 -2.49 17.32
N TYR A 18 24.20 -3.05 17.31
CA TYR A 18 23.33 -3.17 16.15
C TYR A 18 22.24 -2.10 16.10
N GLU A 19 22.38 -1.05 16.89
CA GLU A 19 21.43 0.07 16.90
C GLU A 19 21.29 0.69 15.52
N LYS A 20 20.03 0.79 15.05
CA LYS A 20 19.71 1.39 13.76
C LYS A 20 18.51 2.32 13.89
N LYS A 21 18.73 3.62 13.70
CA LYS A 21 17.66 4.61 13.61
C LYS A 21 16.95 4.46 12.27
N ALA A 22 15.71 3.97 12.31
CA ALA A 22 14.92 3.68 11.11
C ALA A 22 13.96 4.81 10.74
N LEU A 23 13.44 5.55 11.72
CA LEU A 23 12.66 6.78 11.51
C LEU A 23 13.21 7.90 12.39
N LYS A 24 13.18 9.15 11.87
CA LYS A 24 13.72 10.33 12.52
C LYS A 24 12.72 11.48 12.40
N ASP A 25 12.03 11.77 13.50
CA ASP A 25 11.11 12.91 13.63
C ASP A 25 10.09 13.02 12.48
N VAL A 26 9.43 11.91 12.17
CA VAL A 26 8.46 11.83 11.07
C VAL A 26 7.10 12.31 11.55
N SER A 27 6.56 13.34 10.87
CA SER A 27 5.17 13.79 11.05
C SER A 27 4.42 13.62 9.73
N LEU A 28 3.24 12.99 9.78
CA LEU A 28 2.45 12.64 8.61
C LEU A 28 0.97 12.50 8.97
N GLU A 29 0.10 13.02 8.13
CA GLU A 29 -1.34 12.75 8.18
C GLU A 29 -1.80 12.14 6.87
N ILE A 30 -2.55 11.02 6.94
CA ILE A 30 -3.19 10.36 5.81
C ILE A 30 -4.69 10.31 6.07
N LYS A 31 -5.48 10.90 5.18
CA LYS A 31 -6.94 10.94 5.30
C LYS A 31 -7.58 9.71 4.66
N LYS A 32 -8.75 9.32 5.17
CA LYS A 32 -9.57 8.28 4.53
C LYS A 32 -9.91 8.69 3.09
N GLY A 33 -9.81 7.74 2.17
CA GLY A 33 -10.02 7.99 0.74
C GLY A 33 -8.80 8.55 0.00
N GLU A 34 -7.65 8.78 0.67
CA GLU A 34 -6.40 9.06 -0.05
C GLU A 34 -5.78 7.78 -0.61
N PHE A 35 -5.13 7.86 -1.77
CA PHE A 35 -4.23 6.84 -2.28
C PHE A 35 -2.81 7.39 -2.23
N VAL A 36 -2.03 6.93 -1.26
CA VAL A 36 -0.67 7.39 -0.99
C VAL A 36 0.33 6.31 -1.38
N ALA A 37 1.33 6.65 -2.21
CA ALA A 37 2.50 5.81 -2.43
C ALA A 37 3.63 6.23 -1.49
N VAL A 38 4.29 5.25 -0.87
CA VAL A 38 5.48 5.42 -0.04
C VAL A 38 6.65 4.80 -0.79
N ILE A 39 7.56 5.63 -1.26
CA ILE A 39 8.73 5.20 -2.05
C ILE A 39 10.05 5.52 -1.35
N GLY A 40 11.10 4.81 -1.74
CA GLY A 40 12.44 4.97 -1.21
C GLY A 40 13.26 3.71 -1.44
N HIS A 41 14.58 3.78 -1.35
CA HIS A 41 15.44 2.62 -1.50
C HIS A 41 15.27 1.61 -0.35
N THR A 42 15.80 0.40 -0.52
CA THR A 42 15.80 -0.63 0.54
C THR A 42 16.53 -0.10 1.79
N GLY A 43 15.91 -0.28 2.95
CA GLY A 43 16.43 0.20 4.22
C GLY A 43 16.24 1.70 4.50
N SER A 44 15.47 2.44 3.68
CA SER A 44 15.16 3.85 3.93
C SER A 44 14.19 4.12 5.08
N GLY A 45 13.44 3.09 5.55
CA GLY A 45 12.48 3.21 6.64
C GLY A 45 11.01 2.99 6.24
N LYS A 46 10.72 2.62 4.97
CA LYS A 46 9.32 2.43 4.48
C LYS A 46 8.52 1.44 5.32
N SER A 47 9.00 0.20 5.46
CA SER A 47 8.28 -0.83 6.23
C SER A 47 8.14 -0.44 7.71
N THR A 48 9.15 0.24 8.28
CA THR A 48 9.07 0.77 9.64
C THR A 48 7.99 1.85 9.75
N LEU A 49 7.88 2.73 8.75
CA LEU A 49 6.83 3.76 8.71
C LEU A 49 5.44 3.12 8.71
N VAL A 50 5.18 2.18 7.80
CA VAL A 50 3.83 1.59 7.68
C VAL A 50 3.47 0.71 8.87
N GLN A 51 4.46 0.08 9.52
CA GLN A 51 4.25 -0.67 10.76
C GLN A 51 4.00 0.24 11.99
N ASN A 52 4.46 1.49 11.96
CA ASN A 52 4.03 2.49 12.94
C ASN A 52 2.61 3.00 12.63
N LEU A 53 2.24 3.17 11.34
CA LEU A 53 0.91 3.60 10.92
C LEU A 53 -0.20 2.61 11.31
N ASN A 54 0.10 1.30 11.38
CA ASN A 54 -0.88 0.29 11.81
C ASN A 54 -0.75 -0.14 13.27
N GLY A 55 0.19 0.45 14.03
CA GLY A 55 0.41 0.15 15.44
C GLY A 55 1.08 -1.20 15.72
N LEU A 56 1.69 -1.85 14.72
CA LEU A 56 2.54 -3.05 14.94
C LEU A 56 3.87 -2.70 15.60
N LEU A 57 4.43 -1.54 15.25
CA LEU A 57 5.59 -0.98 15.93
C LEU A 57 5.17 0.21 16.77
N HIS A 58 5.77 0.31 17.96
CA HIS A 58 5.53 1.40 18.88
C HIS A 58 6.69 2.38 18.77
N PRO A 59 6.43 3.67 18.46
CA PRO A 59 7.50 4.65 18.32
C PRO A 59 8.27 4.83 19.62
N ALA A 60 9.60 5.05 19.51
CA ALA A 60 10.43 5.41 20.66
C ALA A 60 10.17 6.84 21.13
N LYS A 61 9.74 7.70 20.20
CA LYS A 61 9.30 9.09 20.47
C LYS A 61 8.15 9.42 19.53
N GLY A 62 7.30 10.35 19.95
CA GLY A 62 6.14 10.79 19.18
C GLY A 62 4.93 9.88 19.38
N THR A 63 3.88 10.10 18.60
CA THR A 63 2.61 9.40 18.69
C THR A 63 2.11 8.89 17.34
N ALA A 64 1.39 7.77 17.35
CA ALA A 64 0.69 7.22 16.19
C ALA A 64 -0.79 7.07 16.55
N THR A 65 -1.68 7.76 15.85
CA THR A 65 -3.11 7.80 16.19
C THR A 65 -4.00 7.53 14.97
N LEU A 66 -5.18 6.94 15.22
CA LEU A 66 -6.30 6.90 14.28
C LEU A 66 -7.46 7.67 14.90
N ASP A 67 -7.88 8.76 14.25
CA ASP A 67 -8.97 9.63 14.75
C ASP A 67 -8.78 10.07 16.21
N GLY A 68 -7.52 10.31 16.62
CA GLY A 68 -7.16 10.67 18.00
C GLY A 68 -6.96 9.49 18.96
N THR A 69 -7.32 8.26 18.57
CA THR A 69 -7.06 7.06 19.38
C THR A 69 -5.62 6.61 19.20
N ASP A 70 -4.88 6.47 20.28
CA ASP A 70 -3.51 5.97 20.29
C ASP A 70 -3.45 4.52 19.81
N LEU A 71 -2.71 4.26 18.73
CA LEU A 71 -2.54 2.94 18.14
C LEU A 71 -1.61 2.03 18.95
N THR A 72 -0.81 2.59 19.85
CA THR A 72 0.16 1.83 20.67
C THR A 72 -0.43 1.34 22.00
N GLY A 73 -1.60 1.84 22.36
CA GLY A 73 -2.32 1.50 23.59
C GLY A 73 -2.72 0.01 23.67
N LYS A 74 -2.93 -0.47 24.91
CA LYS A 74 -3.42 -1.81 25.20
C LYS A 74 -4.93 -1.87 25.45
N THR A 75 -5.63 -0.74 25.31
CA THR A 75 -7.07 -0.64 25.56
C THR A 75 -7.88 -1.31 24.43
N GLN A 76 -9.15 -1.58 24.69
CA GLN A 76 -10.06 -2.12 23.68
C GLN A 76 -10.26 -1.15 22.52
N GLU A 77 -10.29 0.16 22.78
CA GLU A 77 -10.37 1.21 21.77
C GLU A 77 -9.16 1.17 20.83
N ALA A 78 -7.94 1.04 21.39
CA ALA A 78 -6.72 0.91 20.61
C ALA A 78 -6.73 -0.36 19.75
N LYS A 79 -7.19 -1.49 20.30
CA LYS A 79 -7.36 -2.75 19.52
C LYS A 79 -8.35 -2.55 18.38
N THR A 80 -9.50 -1.94 18.65
CA THR A 80 -10.51 -1.66 17.62
C THR A 80 -9.98 -0.71 16.55
N ALA A 81 -9.24 0.34 16.93
CA ALA A 81 -8.62 1.27 16.00
C ALA A 81 -7.61 0.57 15.07
N ARG A 82 -6.73 -0.30 15.60
CA ARG A 82 -5.81 -1.10 14.79
C ARG A 82 -6.55 -2.03 13.81
N GLY A 83 -7.66 -2.62 14.21
CA GLY A 83 -8.49 -3.49 13.35
C GLY A 83 -9.08 -2.76 12.12
N ARG A 84 -9.15 -1.42 12.17
CA ARG A 84 -9.60 -0.59 11.05
C ARG A 84 -8.47 -0.29 10.04
N ILE A 85 -7.24 -0.75 10.30
CA ILE A 85 -6.06 -0.58 9.44
C ILE A 85 -5.56 -1.97 9.03
N GLY A 86 -6.02 -2.44 7.88
CA GLY A 86 -5.55 -3.69 7.30
C GLY A 86 -4.15 -3.55 6.71
N MET A 87 -3.34 -4.60 6.81
CA MET A 87 -2.03 -4.64 6.18
C MET A 87 -1.83 -5.95 5.43
N VAL A 88 -1.48 -5.82 4.15
CA VAL A 88 -1.04 -6.92 3.28
C VAL A 88 0.47 -6.80 3.16
N PHE A 89 1.20 -7.77 3.71
CA PHE A 89 2.66 -7.80 3.65
C PHE A 89 3.18 -8.28 2.30
N GLN A 90 4.45 -8.09 2.05
CA GLN A 90 5.15 -8.70 0.92
C GLN A 90 5.04 -10.23 1.03
N TYR A 91 4.64 -10.92 -0.06
CA TYR A 91 4.36 -12.37 -0.07
C TYR A 91 3.30 -12.78 0.94
N PRO A 92 2.06 -12.23 0.84
CA PRO A 92 1.02 -12.46 1.84
C PRO A 92 0.58 -13.93 1.93
N GLU A 93 0.83 -14.72 0.89
CA GLU A 93 0.61 -16.17 0.84
C GLU A 93 1.39 -16.94 1.91
N HIS A 94 2.50 -16.42 2.39
CA HIS A 94 3.27 -17.03 3.48
C HIS A 94 2.63 -16.86 4.86
N GLN A 95 1.57 -16.09 4.95
CA GLN A 95 0.84 -15.85 6.20
C GLN A 95 -0.36 -16.80 6.40
N LEU A 96 -0.67 -17.61 5.39
CA LEU A 96 -1.71 -18.63 5.48
C LEU A 96 -1.27 -19.76 6.42
N PHE A 97 -2.12 -20.16 7.35
CA PHE A 97 -1.78 -21.12 8.40
C PHE A 97 -2.90 -22.08 8.77
N ALA A 98 -4.16 -21.79 8.41
CA ALA A 98 -5.30 -22.58 8.81
C ALA A 98 -5.48 -23.84 7.94
N GLU A 99 -6.35 -24.75 8.37
CA GLU A 99 -6.66 -25.98 7.63
C GLU A 99 -7.46 -25.70 6.35
N THR A 100 -8.30 -24.66 6.37
CA THR A 100 -9.12 -24.28 5.21
C THR A 100 -9.01 -22.80 4.90
N VAL A 101 -9.27 -22.43 3.64
CA VAL A 101 -9.36 -21.04 3.18
C VAL A 101 -10.38 -20.25 4.00
N TYR A 102 -11.53 -20.87 4.31
CA TYR A 102 -12.55 -20.25 5.15
C TYR A 102 -12.00 -19.87 6.52
N GLU A 103 -11.31 -20.80 7.19
CA GLU A 103 -10.77 -20.58 8.54
C GLU A 103 -9.70 -19.49 8.56
N ASP A 104 -8.83 -19.43 7.53
CA ASP A 104 -7.86 -18.36 7.39
C ASP A 104 -8.53 -16.97 7.26
N ILE A 105 -9.52 -16.86 6.39
CA ILE A 105 -10.24 -15.60 6.17
C ILE A 105 -11.08 -15.20 7.38
N ALA A 106 -11.71 -16.19 8.05
CA ALA A 106 -12.56 -15.99 9.23
C ALA A 106 -11.77 -15.61 10.49
N PHE A 107 -10.47 -15.88 10.53
CA PHE A 107 -9.63 -15.71 11.71
C PHE A 107 -9.67 -14.27 12.28
N GLY A 108 -9.45 -13.29 11.42
CA GLY A 108 -9.51 -11.88 11.82
C GLY A 108 -10.87 -11.48 12.39
N PRO A 109 -11.98 -11.62 11.64
CA PRO A 109 -13.33 -11.30 12.10
C PRO A 109 -13.71 -11.98 13.42
N ARG A 110 -13.38 -13.27 13.60
CA ARG A 110 -13.62 -13.99 14.86
C ARG A 110 -12.84 -13.39 16.04
N ASN A 111 -11.58 -13.05 15.85
CA ASN A 111 -10.74 -12.47 16.90
C ASN A 111 -11.20 -11.06 17.33
N PHE A 112 -11.99 -10.40 16.49
CA PHE A 112 -12.66 -9.15 16.83
C PHE A 112 -14.05 -9.36 17.43
N GLY A 113 -14.47 -10.61 17.68
CA GLY A 113 -15.70 -10.95 18.38
C GLY A 113 -16.97 -10.76 17.56
N LEU A 114 -16.89 -10.85 16.22
CA LEU A 114 -18.06 -10.79 15.38
C LEU A 114 -18.91 -12.05 15.54
N ALA A 115 -20.24 -11.91 15.40
CA ALA A 115 -21.17 -13.04 15.42
C ALA A 115 -20.89 -14.02 14.26
N PRO A 116 -21.12 -15.32 14.43
CA PRO A 116 -20.83 -16.33 13.40
C PRO A 116 -21.45 -16.02 12.04
N GLU A 117 -22.67 -15.49 12.01
CA GLU A 117 -23.39 -15.13 10.78
C GLU A 117 -22.72 -13.97 10.06
N GLU A 118 -22.24 -12.98 10.81
CA GLU A 118 -21.48 -11.85 10.26
C GLU A 118 -20.11 -12.30 9.75
N VAL A 119 -19.44 -13.21 10.45
CA VAL A 119 -18.18 -13.81 10.00
C VAL A 119 -18.37 -14.50 8.65
N ASP A 120 -19.39 -15.38 8.51
CA ASP A 120 -19.66 -16.09 7.25
C ASP A 120 -19.96 -15.11 6.11
N GLN A 121 -20.78 -14.10 6.36
CA GLN A 121 -21.06 -13.05 5.38
C GLN A 121 -19.80 -12.36 4.92
N ARG A 122 -18.92 -11.93 5.84
CA ARG A 122 -17.68 -11.24 5.52
C ARG A 122 -16.70 -12.13 4.74
N VAL A 123 -16.61 -13.41 5.08
CA VAL A 123 -15.80 -14.37 4.33
C VAL A 123 -16.30 -14.52 2.90
N ARG A 124 -17.61 -14.71 2.69
CA ARG A 124 -18.21 -14.80 1.34
C ARG A 124 -17.97 -13.54 0.52
N GLU A 125 -18.19 -12.37 1.12
CA GLU A 125 -17.94 -11.08 0.45
C GLU A 125 -16.47 -10.89 0.09
N ALA A 126 -15.54 -11.23 0.98
CA ALA A 126 -14.12 -11.13 0.76
C ALA A 126 -13.63 -12.10 -0.32
N MET A 127 -14.07 -13.37 -0.30
CA MET A 127 -13.75 -14.34 -1.34
C MET A 127 -14.29 -13.91 -2.71
N LYS A 128 -15.54 -13.45 -2.78
CA LYS A 128 -16.12 -12.91 -4.01
C LYS A 128 -15.34 -11.70 -4.52
N PHE A 129 -14.89 -10.84 -3.62
CA PHE A 129 -14.12 -9.64 -3.97
C PHE A 129 -12.80 -10.00 -4.67
N VAL A 130 -12.06 -10.98 -4.16
CA VAL A 130 -10.79 -11.44 -4.73
C VAL A 130 -10.97 -12.48 -5.85
N GLY A 131 -12.18 -12.73 -6.32
CA GLY A 131 -12.46 -13.67 -7.41
C GLY A 131 -12.19 -15.14 -7.04
N LEU A 132 -12.32 -15.51 -5.76
CA LEU A 132 -12.31 -16.89 -5.31
C LEU A 132 -13.75 -17.37 -5.09
N ASP A 133 -14.17 -18.38 -5.86
CA ASP A 133 -15.49 -18.99 -5.71
C ASP A 133 -15.60 -19.70 -4.35
N TYR A 134 -16.58 -19.29 -3.55
CA TYR A 134 -16.75 -19.80 -2.18
C TYR A 134 -17.00 -21.31 -2.16
N GLU A 135 -17.93 -21.82 -2.99
CA GLU A 135 -18.32 -23.24 -2.98
C GLU A 135 -17.14 -24.13 -3.41
N THR A 136 -16.29 -23.64 -4.28
CA THR A 136 -15.11 -24.37 -4.78
C THR A 136 -13.95 -24.36 -3.80
N TYR A 137 -13.68 -23.22 -3.13
CA TYR A 137 -12.41 -23.00 -2.44
C TYR A 137 -12.52 -22.91 -0.93
N ALA A 138 -13.67 -22.55 -0.33
CA ALA A 138 -13.77 -22.27 1.10
C ALA A 138 -13.31 -23.44 1.99
N ARG A 139 -13.62 -24.67 1.59
CA ARG A 139 -13.30 -25.90 2.35
C ARG A 139 -11.95 -26.52 1.95
N ARG A 140 -11.24 -25.97 0.97
CA ARG A 140 -9.92 -26.47 0.56
C ARG A 140 -8.84 -25.98 1.51
N SER A 141 -7.79 -26.80 1.65
CA SER A 141 -6.57 -26.33 2.28
C SER A 141 -5.95 -25.20 1.46
N PRO A 142 -5.56 -24.07 2.06
CA PRO A 142 -4.86 -23.00 1.35
C PRO A 142 -3.59 -23.51 0.66
N PHE A 143 -2.91 -24.48 1.23
CA PHE A 143 -1.68 -25.07 0.67
C PHE A 143 -1.90 -25.96 -0.57
N SER A 144 -3.15 -26.29 -0.90
CA SER A 144 -3.51 -26.97 -2.16
C SER A 144 -3.79 -26.01 -3.32
N LEU A 145 -3.77 -24.72 -3.08
CA LEU A 145 -4.05 -23.67 -4.06
C LEU A 145 -2.82 -23.33 -4.90
N SER A 146 -3.02 -22.76 -6.09
CA SER A 146 -1.93 -22.12 -6.83
C SER A 146 -1.42 -20.88 -6.07
N GLY A 147 -0.18 -20.45 -6.31
CA GLY A 147 0.40 -19.27 -5.66
C GLY A 147 -0.47 -18.01 -5.79
N GLY A 148 -1.06 -17.76 -6.97
CA GLY A 148 -1.97 -16.66 -7.17
C GLY A 148 -3.30 -16.79 -6.40
N GLN A 149 -3.79 -18.02 -6.22
CA GLN A 149 -4.98 -18.28 -5.39
C GLN A 149 -4.66 -18.13 -3.90
N MET A 150 -3.51 -18.62 -3.43
CA MET A 150 -3.04 -18.40 -2.06
C MET A 150 -2.94 -16.91 -1.74
N ARG A 151 -2.32 -16.14 -2.62
CA ARG A 151 -2.21 -14.68 -2.47
C ARG A 151 -3.57 -14.00 -2.37
N ARG A 152 -4.53 -14.37 -3.21
CA ARG A 152 -5.90 -13.87 -3.15
C ARG A 152 -6.60 -14.26 -1.85
N ALA A 153 -6.42 -15.49 -1.36
CA ALA A 153 -6.95 -15.92 -0.07
C ALA A 153 -6.39 -15.06 1.09
N ALA A 154 -5.09 -14.81 1.10
CA ALA A 154 -4.45 -13.97 2.11
C ALA A 154 -4.97 -12.51 2.07
N ILE A 155 -5.13 -11.93 0.87
CA ILE A 155 -5.74 -10.60 0.70
C ILE A 155 -7.20 -10.61 1.20
N ALA A 156 -7.96 -11.67 0.92
CA ALA A 156 -9.34 -11.82 1.40
C ALA A 156 -9.40 -11.79 2.92
N GLY A 157 -8.45 -12.41 3.63
CA GLY A 157 -8.37 -12.37 5.10
C GLY A 157 -8.26 -10.94 5.65
N VAL A 158 -7.48 -10.08 4.99
CA VAL A 158 -7.38 -8.67 5.37
C VAL A 158 -8.66 -7.89 5.02
N VAL A 159 -9.21 -8.12 3.82
CA VAL A 159 -10.43 -7.43 3.34
C VAL A 159 -11.66 -7.80 4.15
N ALA A 160 -11.74 -9.04 4.69
CA ALA A 160 -12.82 -9.51 5.55
C ALA A 160 -12.96 -8.71 6.85
N MET A 161 -11.87 -8.08 7.31
CA MET A 161 -11.89 -7.16 8.44
C MET A 161 -12.66 -5.87 8.15
N ASN A 162 -12.99 -5.59 6.90
CA ASN A 162 -13.64 -4.36 6.44
C ASN A 162 -12.89 -3.08 6.87
N PRO A 163 -11.58 -2.95 6.55
CA PRO A 163 -10.77 -1.87 7.06
C PRO A 163 -11.12 -0.52 6.43
N ASP A 164 -10.87 0.58 7.17
CA ASP A 164 -10.94 1.96 6.67
C ASP A 164 -9.69 2.35 5.89
N TYR A 165 -8.56 1.72 6.20
CA TYR A 165 -7.27 1.88 5.55
C TYR A 165 -6.67 0.53 5.20
N LEU A 166 -6.07 0.45 4.02
CA LEU A 166 -5.35 -0.74 3.57
C LEU A 166 -3.91 -0.38 3.22
N ILE A 167 -2.98 -0.93 3.99
CA ILE A 167 -1.56 -0.85 3.74
C ILE A 167 -1.17 -2.04 2.86
N LEU A 168 -0.43 -1.78 1.79
CA LEU A 168 0.05 -2.76 0.83
C LEU A 168 1.57 -2.64 0.75
N ASP A 169 2.28 -3.63 1.28
CA ASP A 169 3.75 -3.65 1.23
C ASP A 169 4.21 -4.46 0.01
N GLU A 170 4.70 -3.77 -1.01
CA GLU A 170 5.17 -4.33 -2.28
C GLU A 170 4.12 -5.27 -2.95
N PRO A 171 2.90 -4.80 -3.25
CA PRO A 171 1.79 -5.66 -3.67
C PRO A 171 2.03 -6.39 -5.00
N SER A 172 2.96 -5.92 -5.83
CA SER A 172 3.32 -6.50 -7.13
C SER A 172 4.62 -7.31 -7.12
N ALA A 173 5.28 -7.44 -5.96
CA ALA A 173 6.56 -8.16 -5.89
C ALA A 173 6.42 -9.63 -6.33
N GLY A 174 7.33 -10.06 -7.21
CA GLY A 174 7.38 -11.45 -7.69
C GLY A 174 6.26 -11.86 -8.66
N LEU A 175 5.41 -10.94 -9.11
CA LEU A 175 4.33 -11.22 -10.05
C LEU A 175 4.76 -10.99 -11.50
N ASP A 176 4.25 -11.83 -12.39
CA ASP A 176 4.26 -11.56 -13.81
C ASP A 176 3.36 -10.36 -14.16
N PRO A 177 3.53 -9.73 -15.35
CA PRO A 177 2.77 -8.54 -15.72
C PRO A 177 1.24 -8.72 -15.68
N GLY A 178 0.72 -9.88 -16.07
CA GLY A 178 -0.72 -10.15 -16.08
C GLY A 178 -1.29 -10.28 -14.67
N SER A 179 -0.62 -11.02 -13.80
CA SER A 179 -0.97 -11.15 -12.38
C SER A 179 -0.86 -9.81 -11.64
N ARG A 180 0.15 -8.99 -11.95
CA ARG A 180 0.30 -7.63 -11.41
C ARG A 180 -0.91 -6.76 -11.77
N ASP A 181 -1.29 -6.72 -13.06
CA ASP A 181 -2.45 -5.92 -13.50
C ASP A 181 -3.75 -6.38 -12.83
N ALA A 182 -3.94 -7.68 -12.63
CA ALA A 182 -5.10 -8.24 -11.94
C ALA A 182 -5.16 -7.78 -10.48
N VAL A 183 -4.06 -7.87 -9.73
CA VAL A 183 -3.99 -7.41 -8.32
C VAL A 183 -4.29 -5.91 -8.22
N PHE A 184 -3.72 -5.09 -9.09
CA PHE A 184 -4.02 -3.66 -9.09
C PHE A 184 -5.46 -3.34 -9.49
N ALA A 185 -6.07 -4.10 -10.39
CA ALA A 185 -7.48 -3.95 -10.72
C ALA A 185 -8.38 -4.22 -9.50
N GLU A 186 -8.09 -5.27 -8.72
CA GLU A 186 -8.78 -5.57 -7.46
C GLU A 186 -8.60 -4.44 -6.43
N ILE A 187 -7.37 -3.98 -6.20
CA ILE A 187 -7.08 -2.86 -5.29
C ILE A 187 -7.85 -1.60 -5.70
N MET A 188 -7.85 -1.26 -6.99
CA MET A 188 -8.56 -0.09 -7.49
C MET A 188 -10.08 -0.23 -7.41
N ALA A 189 -10.62 -1.45 -7.57
CA ALA A 189 -12.04 -1.73 -7.37
C ALA A 189 -12.43 -1.51 -5.90
N LEU A 190 -11.61 -1.97 -4.94
CA LEU A 190 -11.81 -1.76 -3.52
C LEU A 190 -11.78 -0.27 -3.15
N TYR A 191 -10.74 0.43 -3.62
CA TYR A 191 -10.57 1.86 -3.41
C TYR A 191 -11.80 2.67 -3.87
N LYS A 192 -12.28 2.41 -5.09
CA LYS A 192 -13.43 3.11 -5.66
C LYS A 192 -14.75 2.76 -4.95
N LYS A 193 -14.96 1.48 -4.62
CA LYS A 193 -16.24 1.00 -4.06
C LYS A 193 -16.43 1.42 -2.60
N ARG A 194 -15.36 1.42 -1.79
CA ARG A 194 -15.46 1.60 -0.34
C ARG A 194 -14.87 2.92 0.17
N SER A 195 -14.28 3.74 -0.71
CA SER A 195 -13.61 5.00 -0.34
C SER A 195 -12.62 4.83 0.82
N ILE A 196 -11.89 3.70 0.84
CA ILE A 196 -10.87 3.42 1.85
C ILE A 196 -9.60 4.22 1.57
N GLY A 197 -8.80 4.49 2.60
CA GLY A 197 -7.43 4.99 2.41
C GLY A 197 -6.51 3.86 1.93
N ILE A 198 -5.71 4.09 0.90
CA ILE A 198 -4.68 3.14 0.44
C ILE A 198 -3.30 3.72 0.72
N ILE A 199 -2.43 2.92 1.34
CA ILE A 199 -1.03 3.24 1.57
C ILE A 199 -0.21 2.15 0.91
N MET A 200 0.37 2.44 -0.24
CA MET A 200 1.13 1.49 -1.03
C MET A 200 2.63 1.75 -0.88
N VAL A 201 3.34 0.83 -0.25
CA VAL A 201 4.80 0.81 -0.26
C VAL A 201 5.25 0.15 -1.56
N THR A 202 6.11 0.83 -2.32
CA THR A 202 6.66 0.26 -3.54
C THR A 202 8.01 0.86 -3.89
N HIS A 203 8.83 0.11 -4.61
CA HIS A 203 10.02 0.61 -5.29
C HIS A 203 9.76 0.91 -6.78
N SER A 204 8.57 0.57 -7.29
CA SER A 204 8.16 0.86 -8.66
C SER A 204 7.66 2.30 -8.79
N MET A 205 8.45 3.14 -9.44
CA MET A 205 8.07 4.52 -9.73
C MET A 205 6.88 4.58 -10.70
N GLU A 206 6.75 3.58 -11.58
CA GLU A 206 5.64 3.42 -12.51
C GLU A 206 4.33 3.17 -11.78
N ASP A 207 4.33 2.30 -10.74
CA ASP A 207 3.13 2.05 -9.94
C ASP A 207 2.73 3.29 -9.14
N ALA A 208 3.70 3.97 -8.53
CA ALA A 208 3.45 5.22 -7.82
C ALA A 208 2.86 6.29 -8.75
N ALA A 209 3.41 6.43 -9.97
CA ALA A 209 2.91 7.38 -10.96
C ALA A 209 1.48 7.06 -11.43
N LYS A 210 1.19 5.77 -11.64
CA LYS A 210 -0.07 5.30 -12.24
C LYS A 210 -1.24 5.31 -11.27
N PHE A 211 -1.01 4.94 -10.01
CA PHE A 211 -2.09 4.65 -9.07
C PHE A 211 -2.24 5.68 -7.95
N ALA A 212 -1.13 6.27 -7.46
CA ALA A 212 -1.18 7.15 -6.32
C ALA A 212 -1.64 8.57 -6.68
N LYS A 213 -2.32 9.22 -5.72
CA LYS A 213 -2.67 10.64 -5.79
C LYS A 213 -1.70 11.51 -5.01
N ARG A 214 -0.99 10.92 -4.05
CA ARG A 214 0.05 11.54 -3.23
C ARG A 214 1.21 10.57 -3.09
N MET A 215 2.42 11.07 -3.11
CA MET A 215 3.63 10.29 -3.02
C MET A 215 4.53 10.86 -1.92
N LEU A 216 4.94 9.97 -1.03
CA LEU A 216 5.92 10.24 0.01
C LEU A 216 7.25 9.61 -0.38
N VAL A 217 8.32 10.37 -0.34
CA VAL A 217 9.67 9.88 -0.58
C VAL A 217 10.41 9.80 0.74
N ILE A 218 10.82 8.58 1.12
CA ILE A 218 11.57 8.33 2.36
C ILE A 218 13.03 8.10 2.02
N TYR A 219 13.89 8.84 2.68
CA TYR A 219 15.34 8.70 2.58
C TYR A 219 15.97 8.80 3.98
N LYS A 220 16.78 7.81 4.34
CA LYS A 220 17.50 7.72 5.64
C LYS A 220 16.63 7.95 6.89
N GLY A 221 15.38 7.49 6.84
CA GLY A 221 14.42 7.58 7.95
C GLY A 221 13.63 8.88 8.02
N GLU A 222 13.74 9.76 7.03
CA GLU A 222 13.05 11.05 6.95
C GLU A 222 12.16 11.11 5.71
N ILE A 223 11.01 11.78 5.78
CA ILE A 223 10.20 12.11 4.59
C ILE A 223 10.83 13.35 3.97
N ILE A 224 11.48 13.17 2.81
CA ILE A 224 12.15 14.26 2.11
C ILE A 224 11.26 14.96 1.08
N LEU A 225 10.24 14.27 0.53
CA LEU A 225 9.27 14.81 -0.40
C LEU A 225 7.87 14.29 -0.06
N ASP A 226 6.88 15.16 -0.20
CA ASP A 226 5.46 14.87 -0.03
C ASP A 226 4.67 15.72 -1.03
N GLY A 227 3.99 15.09 -1.96
CA GLY A 227 3.25 15.80 -3.00
C GLY A 227 2.65 14.89 -4.06
N LYS A 228 2.15 15.48 -5.13
CA LYS A 228 1.63 14.72 -6.27
C LYS A 228 2.77 14.04 -7.04
N PRO A 229 2.62 12.76 -7.46
CA PRO A 229 3.68 12.06 -8.19
C PRO A 229 4.21 12.84 -9.40
N ALA A 230 3.32 13.40 -10.23
CA ALA A 230 3.72 14.16 -11.40
C ALA A 230 4.58 15.40 -11.05
N GLU A 231 4.23 16.11 -9.98
CA GLU A 231 5.00 17.29 -9.55
C GLU A 231 6.39 16.89 -9.04
N ILE A 232 6.45 15.82 -8.25
CA ILE A 232 7.72 15.31 -7.73
C ILE A 232 8.63 14.83 -8.88
N PHE A 233 8.11 14.03 -9.82
CA PHE A 233 8.91 13.54 -10.96
C PHE A 233 9.37 14.64 -11.90
N LEU A 234 8.66 15.75 -11.98
CA LEU A 234 9.03 16.85 -12.87
C LEU A 234 9.96 17.87 -12.20
N LYS A 235 9.70 18.22 -10.94
CA LYS A 235 10.35 19.34 -10.27
C LYS A 235 11.47 18.93 -9.32
N GLU A 236 11.45 17.70 -8.80
CA GLU A 236 12.33 17.23 -7.72
C GLU A 236 13.30 16.12 -8.18
N LYS A 237 13.64 16.11 -9.49
CA LYS A 237 14.52 15.09 -10.10
C LYS A 237 15.86 14.96 -9.41
N GLU A 238 16.49 16.09 -9.07
CA GLU A 238 17.79 16.11 -8.42
C GLU A 238 17.73 15.47 -7.02
N ARG A 239 16.69 15.79 -6.25
CA ARG A 239 16.47 15.20 -4.91
C ARG A 239 16.15 13.72 -4.98
N LEU A 240 15.39 13.27 -5.98
CA LEU A 240 15.16 11.83 -6.24
C LEU A 240 16.47 11.14 -6.57
N THR A 241 17.28 11.70 -7.46
CA THR A 241 18.59 11.12 -7.83
C THR A 241 19.55 11.07 -6.63
N GLN A 242 19.61 12.12 -5.81
CA GLN A 242 20.40 12.11 -4.57
C GLN A 242 19.94 11.05 -3.57
N ALA A 243 18.65 10.74 -3.58
CA ALA A 243 18.08 9.66 -2.77
C ALA A 243 18.23 8.27 -3.42
N GLY A 244 18.95 8.14 -4.53
CA GLY A 244 19.19 6.88 -5.23
C GLY A 244 17.98 6.37 -6.01
N MET A 245 17.06 7.27 -6.39
CA MET A 245 15.85 6.93 -7.14
C MET A 245 15.86 7.58 -8.51
N ASP A 246 15.27 6.90 -9.49
CA ASP A 246 15.09 7.43 -10.83
C ASP A 246 13.63 7.82 -11.07
N ILE A 247 13.35 8.51 -12.17
CA ILE A 247 11.99 8.84 -12.60
C ILE A 247 11.49 7.80 -13.59
N PRO A 248 10.15 7.56 -13.68
CA PRO A 248 9.60 6.63 -14.67
C PRO A 248 10.02 6.97 -16.10
N GLU A 249 10.29 5.93 -16.91
CA GLU A 249 10.72 6.11 -18.30
C GLU A 249 9.73 6.93 -19.13
N VAL A 250 8.43 6.83 -18.85
CA VAL A 250 7.40 7.63 -19.52
C VAL A 250 7.61 9.14 -19.31
N TYR A 251 8.08 9.55 -18.12
CA TYR A 251 8.38 10.96 -17.84
C TYR A 251 9.64 11.41 -18.58
N LYS A 252 10.69 10.58 -18.62
CA LYS A 252 11.92 10.87 -19.41
C LYS A 252 11.58 11.06 -20.89
N LEU A 253 10.77 10.15 -21.45
CA LEU A 253 10.35 10.21 -22.85
C LEU A 253 9.47 11.44 -23.11
N ALA A 254 8.50 11.71 -22.24
CA ALA A 254 7.64 12.90 -22.38
C ALA A 254 8.45 14.21 -22.34
N ASP A 255 9.46 14.30 -21.47
CA ASP A 255 10.37 15.47 -21.42
C ASP A 255 11.21 15.60 -22.69
N ALA A 256 11.75 14.50 -23.21
CA ALA A 256 12.49 14.52 -24.47
C ALA A 256 11.62 14.98 -25.65
N LEU A 257 10.35 14.57 -25.67
CA LEU A 257 9.38 15.01 -26.68
C LEU A 257 8.99 16.48 -26.51
N ARG A 258 8.85 16.97 -25.28
CA ARG A 258 8.62 18.41 -25.00
C ARG A 258 9.80 19.24 -25.46
N ALA A 259 11.04 18.81 -25.20
CA ALA A 259 12.25 19.47 -25.66
C ALA A 259 12.34 19.59 -27.20
N LYS A 260 11.69 18.64 -27.92
CA LYS A 260 11.52 18.67 -29.39
C LYS A 260 10.28 19.48 -29.84
N GLY A 261 9.68 20.27 -28.97
CA GLY A 261 8.55 21.16 -29.28
C GLY A 261 7.16 20.53 -29.23
N LEU A 262 7.03 19.27 -28.79
CA LEU A 262 5.71 18.65 -28.66
C LEU A 262 5.02 19.11 -27.37
N ARG A 263 3.89 19.79 -27.46
CA ARG A 263 3.13 20.26 -26.29
C ARG A 263 2.38 19.09 -25.66
N LEU A 264 2.96 18.43 -24.64
CA LEU A 264 2.37 17.31 -23.90
C LEU A 264 1.91 17.77 -22.51
N PRO A 265 0.78 17.24 -22.00
CA PRO A 265 0.36 17.43 -20.61
C PRO A 265 1.46 16.96 -19.65
N TYR A 266 1.49 17.54 -18.45
CA TYR A 266 2.42 17.09 -17.41
C TYR A 266 1.97 15.80 -16.73
N GLU A 267 0.67 15.54 -16.68
CA GLU A 267 0.06 14.38 -16.01
C GLU A 267 -0.03 13.13 -16.92
N ILE A 268 1.10 12.76 -17.53
CA ILE A 268 1.20 11.52 -18.31
C ILE A 268 1.84 10.44 -17.44
N THR A 269 1.03 9.49 -16.98
CA THR A 269 1.43 8.50 -15.95
C THR A 269 1.83 7.14 -16.53
N ASP A 270 1.53 6.87 -17.80
CA ASP A 270 1.86 5.61 -18.45
C ASP A 270 2.06 5.76 -19.98
N ALA A 271 2.68 4.75 -20.59
CA ALA A 271 3.03 4.75 -22.01
C ALA A 271 1.79 4.78 -22.93
N LYS A 272 0.65 4.21 -22.52
CA LYS A 272 -0.58 4.23 -23.32
C LYS A 272 -1.14 5.64 -23.43
N LEU A 273 -1.17 6.37 -22.30
CA LEU A 273 -1.57 7.78 -22.28
C LEU A 273 -0.62 8.65 -23.10
N LEU A 274 0.69 8.42 -22.99
CA LEU A 274 1.68 9.13 -23.79
C LEU A 274 1.47 8.88 -25.30
N LEU A 275 1.29 7.64 -25.68
CA LEU A 275 1.06 7.27 -27.09
C LEU A 275 -0.24 7.90 -27.63
N ALA A 276 -1.32 7.84 -26.87
CA ALA A 276 -2.60 8.44 -27.24
C ALA A 276 -2.47 9.95 -27.46
N GLU A 277 -1.76 10.64 -26.56
CA GLU A 277 -1.56 12.08 -26.65
C GLU A 277 -0.65 12.47 -27.82
N VAL A 278 0.41 11.69 -28.10
CA VAL A 278 1.28 11.90 -29.27
C VAL A 278 0.49 11.69 -30.58
N LYS A 279 -0.31 10.62 -30.68
CA LYS A 279 -1.17 10.39 -31.86
C LYS A 279 -2.14 11.55 -32.06
N ARG A 280 -2.85 11.97 -31.00
CA ARG A 280 -3.79 13.10 -31.04
C ARG A 280 -3.12 14.36 -31.57
N ARG A 281 -1.91 14.68 -31.09
CA ARG A 281 -1.18 15.90 -31.46
C ARG A 281 -0.59 15.86 -32.88
N LYS A 282 -0.27 14.67 -33.39
CA LYS A 282 0.25 14.48 -34.75
C LYS A 282 -0.84 14.19 -35.78
N GLY A 283 -2.11 14.14 -35.38
CA GLY A 283 -3.22 13.77 -36.27
C GLY A 283 -3.15 12.32 -36.79
N LEU A 284 -2.47 11.43 -36.06
CA LEU A 284 -2.34 10.02 -36.39
C LEU A 284 -3.51 9.24 -35.76
N LYS A 285 -4.08 8.29 -36.53
CA LYS A 285 -5.14 7.36 -36.03
C LYS A 285 -4.57 6.21 -35.20
#